data_c696a9063777a9be837d8586697bfaa6
#
_entry.id   c696a9063777a9be837d8586697bfaa6
#
_cell.length_a   1.000
_cell.length_b   1.000
_cell.length_c   1.000
_cell.angle_alpha   90.00
_cell.angle_beta   90.00
_cell.angle_gamma   90.00
#
_symmetry.space_group_name_H-M   'P 1'
#
loop_
_entity.id
_entity.type
_entity.pdbx_description
1 polymer ?
#
loop_
_entity_poly.entity_id
_entity_poly.type
_entity_poly.pdbx_seq_one_letter_code
_entity_poly.pdbx_strand_id
1 'polypeptide(L)'
;MAKHVADVVWSLAESEDFPKGRYSRGHQITFDGGVTLPASASPHVVGKWAVEAAVDPEELLVAALSSCHMLSFLHVARLAGFTALSYCDHAEGVMEEIAPGRQAVTKVVLHPQIEWQGTAPDKARLVAMHHEAHEACYIANSVRTELTVV
;
A
#
# COMPACT_ATOMS: atom_id res chain seq x y z
N MET A 1 14.62 5.59 -18.84
CA MET A 1 13.64 4.63 -18.29
C MET A 1 14.08 4.29 -16.87
N ALA A 2 13.26 4.55 -15.86
CA ALA A 2 13.56 4.17 -14.47
C ALA A 2 13.27 2.67 -14.26
N LYS A 3 14.07 2.02 -13.42
CA LYS A 3 13.84 0.65 -12.95
C LYS A 3 13.71 0.70 -11.42
N HIS A 4 12.78 -0.07 -10.89
CA HIS A 4 12.58 -0.25 -9.46
C HIS A 4 12.76 -1.75 -9.17
N VAL A 5 13.56 -2.08 -8.16
CA VAL A 5 14.00 -3.46 -7.88
C VAL A 5 13.61 -3.85 -6.46
N ALA A 6 13.13 -5.07 -6.31
CA ALA A 6 12.95 -5.73 -5.02
C ALA A 6 13.42 -7.18 -5.14
N ASP A 7 14.25 -7.62 -4.20
CA ASP A 7 14.67 -9.00 -4.03
C ASP A 7 13.78 -9.67 -2.98
N VAL A 8 13.14 -10.78 -3.35
CA VAL A 8 12.27 -11.56 -2.46
C VAL A 8 12.91 -12.92 -2.23
N VAL A 9 13.26 -13.22 -0.96
CA VAL A 9 14.04 -14.40 -0.61
C VAL A 9 13.32 -15.21 0.47
N TRP A 10 12.98 -16.45 0.14
CA TRP A 10 12.43 -17.46 1.05
C TRP A 10 13.28 -18.71 1.04
N SER A 11 13.35 -19.43 2.16
CA SER A 11 14.00 -20.73 2.27
C SER A 11 13.22 -21.66 3.18
N LEU A 12 13.20 -22.95 2.85
CA LEU A 12 12.60 -24.00 3.68
C LEU A 12 13.52 -24.32 4.85
N ALA A 13 13.01 -24.36 6.07
CA ALA A 13 13.73 -24.85 7.22
C ALA A 13 13.76 -26.41 7.24
N GLU A 14 14.84 -27.00 7.80
CA GLU A 14 15.00 -28.46 7.84
C GLU A 14 13.88 -29.20 8.59
N SER A 15 13.26 -28.54 9.57
CA SER A 15 12.16 -29.11 10.39
C SER A 15 10.78 -29.00 9.74
N GLU A 16 10.68 -28.42 8.54
CA GLU A 16 9.41 -28.14 7.87
C GLU A 16 9.08 -29.22 6.83
N ASP A 17 7.76 -29.44 6.61
CA ASP A 17 7.23 -30.42 5.67
C ASP A 17 6.49 -29.71 4.52
N PHE A 18 7.24 -29.29 3.52
CA PHE A 18 6.73 -28.58 2.36
C PHE A 18 5.61 -29.32 1.62
N PRO A 19 5.73 -30.64 1.32
CA PRO A 19 4.67 -31.38 0.63
C PRO A 19 3.34 -31.40 1.36
N LYS A 20 3.37 -31.32 2.69
CA LYS A 20 2.15 -31.25 3.52
C LYS A 20 1.68 -29.83 3.82
N GLY A 21 2.32 -28.81 3.21
CA GLY A 21 2.00 -27.40 3.45
C GLY A 21 2.36 -26.89 4.85
N ARG A 22 3.18 -27.63 5.61
CA ARG A 22 3.59 -27.33 6.97
C ARG A 22 4.92 -26.60 7.01
N TYR A 23 4.93 -25.38 6.50
CA TYR A 23 6.12 -24.54 6.44
C TYR A 23 5.78 -23.06 6.65
N SER A 24 6.73 -22.29 7.19
CA SER A 24 6.60 -20.85 7.39
C SER A 24 6.49 -20.11 6.05
N ARG A 25 5.64 -19.10 6.00
CA ARG A 25 5.55 -18.14 4.87
C ARG A 25 6.45 -16.93 5.08
N GLY A 26 7.21 -16.92 6.18
CA GLY A 26 8.18 -15.87 6.48
C GLY A 26 9.26 -15.80 5.42
N HIS A 27 9.51 -14.60 4.91
CA HIS A 27 10.53 -14.31 3.91
C HIS A 27 11.07 -12.89 4.09
N GLN A 28 12.02 -12.49 3.28
CA GLN A 28 12.56 -11.14 3.31
C GLN A 28 12.37 -10.46 1.97
N ILE A 29 12.08 -9.16 2.01
CA ILE A 29 12.04 -8.29 0.84
C ILE A 29 13.08 -7.21 1.04
N THR A 30 14.04 -7.12 0.11
CA THR A 30 15.08 -6.08 0.11
C THR A 30 14.91 -5.19 -1.11
N PHE A 31 14.93 -3.89 -0.90
CA PHE A 31 14.79 -2.88 -1.95
C PHE A 31 16.17 -2.33 -2.36
N ASP A 32 16.23 -1.67 -3.51
CA ASP A 32 17.45 -1.10 -4.11
C ASP A 32 18.17 -0.08 -3.20
N GLY A 33 17.43 0.61 -2.31
CA GLY A 33 18.00 1.48 -1.26
C GLY A 33 18.58 0.75 -0.05
N GLY A 34 18.62 -0.59 -0.04
CA GLY A 34 19.16 -1.40 1.05
C GLY A 34 18.20 -1.63 2.23
N VAL A 35 16.97 -1.12 2.15
CA VAL A 35 15.95 -1.39 3.17
C VAL A 35 15.47 -2.83 3.02
N THR A 36 15.46 -3.58 4.12
CA THR A 36 14.92 -4.94 4.19
C THR A 36 13.74 -5.00 5.15
N LEU A 37 12.65 -5.60 4.68
CA LEU A 37 11.45 -5.85 5.47
C LEU A 37 11.24 -7.34 5.70
N PRO A 38 10.90 -7.78 6.94
CA PRO A 38 10.35 -9.09 7.18
C PRO A 38 8.95 -9.15 6.56
N ALA A 39 8.68 -10.18 5.78
CA ALA A 39 7.42 -10.37 5.10
C ALA A 39 6.86 -11.78 5.28
N SER A 40 5.56 -11.94 5.12
CA SER A 40 4.87 -13.23 5.22
C SER A 40 3.57 -13.18 4.41
N ALA A 41 2.91 -14.31 4.24
CA ALA A 41 1.50 -14.31 3.86
C ALA A 41 0.64 -13.83 5.04
N SER A 42 -0.53 -13.27 4.75
CA SER A 42 -1.48 -12.86 5.76
C SER A 42 -1.92 -14.03 6.66
N PRO A 43 -2.03 -13.84 7.99
CA PRO A 43 -2.61 -14.82 8.90
C PRO A 43 -4.02 -15.26 8.51
N HIS A 44 -4.79 -14.40 7.86
CA HIS A 44 -6.13 -14.72 7.34
C HIS A 44 -6.12 -15.76 6.21
N VAL A 45 -4.97 -15.92 5.53
CA VAL A 45 -4.82 -16.86 4.40
C VAL A 45 -4.21 -18.18 4.86
N VAL A 46 -3.17 -18.16 5.69
CA VAL A 46 -2.37 -19.35 6.03
C VAL A 46 -2.37 -19.70 7.53
N GLY A 47 -3.08 -18.95 8.34
CA GLY A 47 -3.21 -19.18 9.79
C GLY A 47 -1.85 -19.22 10.47
N LYS A 48 -1.59 -20.27 11.27
CA LYS A 48 -0.38 -20.43 12.09
C LYS A 48 0.95 -20.51 11.29
N TRP A 49 0.88 -20.61 9.98
CA TRP A 49 2.06 -20.62 9.12
C TRP A 49 2.48 -19.23 8.64
N ALA A 50 1.71 -18.21 9.00
CA ALA A 50 2.10 -16.81 8.88
C ALA A 50 3.11 -16.41 9.97
N VAL A 51 3.84 -15.34 9.73
CA VAL A 51 4.62 -14.61 10.73
C VAL A 51 3.86 -13.32 11.03
N GLU A 52 3.22 -13.25 12.19
CA GLU A 52 2.31 -12.16 12.57
C GLU A 52 3.01 -10.77 12.59
N ALA A 53 4.27 -10.74 12.99
CA ALA A 53 5.07 -9.51 13.08
C ALA A 53 5.78 -9.15 11.73
N ALA A 54 5.24 -9.61 10.60
CA ALA A 54 5.79 -9.36 9.27
C ALA A 54 4.70 -8.77 8.37
N VAL A 55 5.10 -7.94 7.40
CA VAL A 55 4.17 -7.33 6.44
C VAL A 55 3.68 -8.37 5.42
N ASP A 56 2.43 -8.28 5.03
CA ASP A 56 1.90 -9.11 3.94
C ASP A 56 1.82 -8.35 2.59
N PRO A 57 1.69 -9.06 1.46
CA PRO A 57 1.62 -8.43 0.14
C PRO A 57 0.44 -7.48 -0.02
N GLU A 58 -0.68 -7.77 0.63
CA GLU A 58 -1.90 -6.94 0.60
C GLU A 58 -1.66 -5.62 1.32
N GLU A 59 -1.01 -5.65 2.49
CA GLU A 59 -0.59 -4.45 3.24
C GLU A 59 0.41 -3.61 2.44
N LEU A 60 1.36 -4.25 1.75
CA LEU A 60 2.31 -3.55 0.88
C LEU A 60 1.61 -2.85 -0.28
N LEU A 61 0.59 -3.45 -0.89
CA LEU A 61 -0.20 -2.83 -1.94
C LEU A 61 -0.97 -1.61 -1.42
N VAL A 62 -1.62 -1.73 -0.25
CA VAL A 62 -2.34 -0.62 0.40
C VAL A 62 -1.37 0.52 0.73
N ALA A 63 -0.22 0.20 1.33
CA ALA A 63 0.80 1.19 1.67
C ALA A 63 1.36 1.89 0.42
N ALA A 64 1.58 1.16 -0.67
CA ALA A 64 2.07 1.72 -1.93
C ALA A 64 1.07 2.71 -2.53
N LEU A 65 -0.23 2.38 -2.53
CA LEU A 65 -1.29 3.25 -3.02
C LEU A 65 -1.43 4.51 -2.17
N SER A 66 -1.49 4.38 -0.84
CA SER A 66 -1.56 5.51 0.10
C SER A 66 -0.35 6.43 -0.02
N SER A 67 0.85 5.86 0.01
CA SER A 67 2.11 6.63 -0.09
C SER A 67 2.23 7.37 -1.43
N CYS A 68 1.90 6.72 -2.55
CA CYS A 68 1.95 7.34 -3.87
C CYS A 68 0.93 8.48 -3.99
N HIS A 69 -0.30 8.26 -3.50
CA HIS A 69 -1.33 9.31 -3.47
C HIS A 69 -0.89 10.51 -2.61
N MET A 70 -0.37 10.27 -1.40
CA MET A 70 0.18 11.31 -0.53
C MET A 70 1.23 12.16 -1.25
N LEU A 71 2.22 11.53 -1.88
CA LEU A 71 3.31 12.25 -2.58
C LEU A 71 2.76 13.08 -3.74
N SER A 72 1.83 12.55 -4.53
CA SER A 72 1.15 13.27 -5.60
C SER A 72 0.32 14.44 -5.05
N PHE A 73 -0.42 14.22 -3.96
CA PHE A 73 -1.23 15.25 -3.30
C PHE A 73 -0.38 16.40 -2.76
N LEU A 74 0.72 16.10 -2.07
CA LEU A 74 1.64 17.13 -1.57
C LEU A 74 2.22 17.98 -2.71
N HIS A 75 2.51 17.36 -3.86
CA HIS A 75 2.93 18.09 -5.05
C HIS A 75 1.84 19.02 -5.58
N VAL A 76 0.60 18.54 -5.71
CA VAL A 76 -0.57 19.34 -6.13
C VAL A 76 -0.83 20.48 -5.17
N ALA A 77 -0.84 20.22 -3.85
CA ALA A 77 -1.05 21.23 -2.81
C ALA A 77 -0.03 22.36 -2.90
N ARG A 78 1.25 22.00 -3.05
CA ARG A 78 2.35 22.97 -3.22
C ARG A 78 2.14 23.85 -4.47
N LEU A 79 1.76 23.27 -5.60
CA LEU A 79 1.49 24.02 -6.83
C LEU A 79 0.27 24.93 -6.69
N ALA A 80 -0.72 24.52 -5.90
CA ALA A 80 -1.91 25.31 -5.59
C ALA A 80 -1.67 26.43 -4.57
N GLY A 81 -0.45 26.55 -4.02
CA GLY A 81 -0.07 27.57 -3.06
C GLY A 81 -0.44 27.25 -1.60
N PHE A 82 -0.81 26.01 -1.29
CA PHE A 82 -1.07 25.54 0.07
C PHE A 82 0.17 24.86 0.66
N THR A 83 0.40 25.06 1.95
CA THR A 83 1.49 24.42 2.68
C THR A 83 0.92 23.42 3.68
N ALA A 84 1.09 22.13 3.39
CA ALA A 84 0.79 21.07 4.34
C ALA A 84 1.93 20.97 5.37
N LEU A 85 1.60 20.91 6.66
CA LEU A 85 2.53 20.69 7.77
C LEU A 85 2.65 19.21 8.10
N SER A 86 1.55 18.48 8.02
CA SER A 86 1.51 17.04 8.21
C SER A 86 0.47 16.41 7.28
N TYR A 87 0.66 15.13 6.99
CA TYR A 87 -0.28 14.27 6.30
C TYR A 87 -0.27 12.91 6.98
N CYS A 88 -1.41 12.48 7.49
CA CYS A 88 -1.60 11.17 8.10
C CYS A 88 -2.75 10.48 7.40
N ASP A 89 -2.56 9.25 6.96
CA ASP A 89 -3.59 8.47 6.30
C ASP A 89 -3.74 7.10 6.97
N HIS A 90 -4.97 6.73 7.31
CA HIS A 90 -5.33 5.38 7.72
C HIS A 90 -6.01 4.67 6.56
N ALA A 91 -5.19 4.12 5.66
CA ALA A 91 -5.66 3.46 4.45
C ALA A 91 -6.17 2.04 4.75
N GLU A 92 -7.28 1.67 4.15
CA GLU A 92 -7.92 0.36 4.30
C GLU A 92 -8.07 -0.32 2.94
N GLY A 93 -7.63 -1.59 2.85
CA GLY A 93 -7.81 -2.44 1.68
C GLY A 93 -8.93 -3.46 1.87
N VAL A 94 -9.74 -3.66 0.85
CA VAL A 94 -10.84 -4.65 0.86
C VAL A 94 -10.48 -5.80 -0.10
N MET A 95 -10.42 -7.01 0.45
CA MET A 95 -10.22 -8.25 -0.28
C MET A 95 -11.57 -8.88 -0.63
N GLU A 96 -11.81 -9.17 -1.90
CA GLU A 96 -13.06 -9.77 -2.37
C GLU A 96 -12.81 -10.88 -3.40
N GLU A 97 -13.74 -11.83 -3.48
CA GLU A 97 -13.74 -12.83 -4.54
C GLU A 97 -14.23 -12.21 -5.84
N ILE A 98 -13.37 -12.20 -6.86
CA ILE A 98 -13.66 -11.63 -8.19
C ILE A 98 -14.09 -12.68 -9.23
N ALA A 99 -13.86 -13.95 -8.93
CA ALA A 99 -14.31 -15.12 -9.67
C ALA A 99 -14.11 -16.37 -8.79
N PRO A 100 -14.75 -17.51 -9.08
CA PRO A 100 -14.61 -18.72 -8.26
C PRO A 100 -13.14 -19.07 -7.96
N GLY A 101 -12.77 -19.05 -6.67
CA GLY A 101 -11.42 -19.31 -6.18
C GLY A 101 -10.38 -18.22 -6.49
N ARG A 102 -10.79 -17.03 -6.93
CA ARG A 102 -9.90 -15.90 -7.22
C ARG A 102 -10.24 -14.70 -6.35
N GLN A 103 -9.29 -14.34 -5.48
CA GLN A 103 -9.38 -13.18 -4.60
C GLN A 103 -8.55 -12.01 -5.17
N ALA A 104 -8.96 -10.78 -4.87
CA ALA A 104 -8.19 -9.58 -5.16
C ALA A 104 -8.47 -8.48 -4.13
N VAL A 105 -7.51 -7.59 -3.94
CA VAL A 105 -7.77 -6.31 -3.28
C VAL A 105 -8.51 -5.44 -4.30
N THR A 106 -9.83 -5.39 -4.18
CA THR A 106 -10.70 -4.72 -5.16
C THR A 106 -10.80 -3.23 -4.91
N LYS A 107 -10.65 -2.80 -3.66
CA LYS A 107 -10.80 -1.42 -3.24
C LYS A 107 -9.77 -1.06 -2.17
N VAL A 108 -9.26 0.18 -2.26
CA VAL A 108 -8.53 0.85 -1.18
C VAL A 108 -9.19 2.18 -0.88
N VAL A 109 -9.44 2.43 0.40
CA VAL A 109 -10.04 3.68 0.89
C VAL A 109 -8.97 4.43 1.69
N LEU A 110 -8.73 5.67 1.31
CA LEU A 110 -7.82 6.59 1.99
C LEU A 110 -8.60 7.54 2.90
N HIS A 111 -8.08 7.77 4.10
CA HIS A 111 -8.65 8.66 5.12
C HIS A 111 -7.64 9.75 5.53
N PRO A 112 -7.20 10.61 4.60
CA PRO A 112 -6.14 11.56 4.87
C PRO A 112 -6.58 12.66 5.86
N GLN A 113 -5.76 12.87 6.86
CA GLN A 113 -5.85 14.00 7.79
C GLN A 113 -4.64 14.90 7.55
N ILE A 114 -4.89 16.18 7.24
CA ILE A 114 -3.86 17.11 6.81
C ILE A 114 -3.90 18.35 7.69
N GLU A 115 -2.76 18.70 8.26
CA GLU A 115 -2.57 19.98 8.93
C GLU A 115 -1.98 21.00 7.97
N TRP A 116 -2.49 22.22 8.02
CA TRP A 116 -2.11 23.28 7.09
C TRP A 116 -1.44 24.45 7.80
N GLN A 117 -0.48 25.06 7.16
CA GLN A 117 0.05 26.35 7.54
C GLN A 117 -0.86 27.44 6.97
N GLY A 118 -1.39 28.32 7.85
CA GLY A 118 -2.27 29.40 7.43
C GLY A 118 -3.67 28.90 7.04
N THR A 119 -4.23 29.45 5.96
CA THR A 119 -5.58 29.12 5.52
C THR A 119 -5.60 27.81 4.77
N ALA A 120 -6.37 26.85 5.27
CA ALA A 120 -6.61 25.57 4.57
C ALA A 120 -7.42 25.76 3.29
N PRO A 121 -7.28 24.88 2.29
CA PRO A 121 -8.19 24.86 1.14
C PRO A 121 -9.64 24.62 1.61
N ASP A 122 -10.61 25.22 0.93
CA ASP A 122 -12.00 24.87 1.13
C ASP A 122 -12.30 23.43 0.65
N LYS A 123 -13.47 22.92 1.04
CA LYS A 123 -13.85 21.54 0.72
C LYS A 123 -13.83 21.24 -0.79
N ALA A 124 -14.31 22.17 -1.61
CA ALA A 124 -14.35 21.97 -3.06
C ALA A 124 -12.94 21.89 -3.66
N ARG A 125 -12.05 22.78 -3.21
CA ARG A 125 -10.65 22.78 -3.64
C ARG A 125 -9.91 21.54 -3.13
N LEU A 126 -10.15 21.11 -1.89
CA LEU A 126 -9.55 19.89 -1.35
C LEU A 126 -9.93 18.66 -2.17
N VAL A 127 -11.22 18.50 -2.51
CA VAL A 127 -11.70 17.41 -3.37
C VAL A 127 -11.04 17.45 -4.75
N ALA A 128 -10.95 18.64 -5.37
CA ALA A 128 -10.29 18.80 -6.66
C ALA A 128 -8.80 18.41 -6.61
N MET A 129 -8.09 18.80 -5.53
CA MET A 129 -6.69 18.45 -5.33
C MET A 129 -6.48 16.95 -5.16
N HIS A 130 -7.37 16.25 -4.43
CA HIS A 130 -7.32 14.78 -4.33
C HIS A 130 -7.58 14.10 -5.67
N HIS A 131 -8.49 14.64 -6.49
CA HIS A 131 -8.73 14.13 -7.84
C HIS A 131 -7.49 14.31 -8.73
N GLU A 132 -6.90 15.51 -8.75
CA GLU A 132 -5.66 15.80 -9.48
C GLU A 132 -4.52 14.86 -9.05
N ALA A 133 -4.40 14.60 -7.73
CA ALA A 133 -3.41 13.68 -7.18
C ALA A 133 -3.66 12.22 -7.60
N HIS A 134 -4.91 11.80 -7.67
CA HIS A 134 -5.28 10.45 -8.13
C HIS A 134 -4.86 10.24 -9.60
N GLU A 135 -5.15 11.18 -10.48
CA GLU A 135 -4.76 11.14 -11.89
C GLU A 135 -3.22 11.08 -12.07
N ALA A 136 -2.48 11.72 -11.17
CA ALA A 136 -1.01 11.75 -11.19
C ALA A 136 -0.35 10.57 -10.45
N CYS A 137 -1.12 9.75 -9.74
CA CYS A 137 -0.60 8.66 -8.91
C CYS A 137 -0.17 7.47 -9.76
N TYR A 138 1.13 7.22 -9.87
CA TYR A 138 1.69 6.14 -10.69
C TYR A 138 1.18 4.76 -10.27
N ILE A 139 1.05 4.51 -8.97
CA ILE A 139 0.58 3.21 -8.47
C ILE A 139 -0.93 3.03 -8.75
N ALA A 140 -1.75 4.07 -8.58
CA ALA A 140 -3.17 3.98 -8.97
C ALA A 140 -3.33 3.69 -10.47
N ASN A 141 -2.50 4.30 -11.33
CA ASN A 141 -2.49 4.04 -12.77
C ASN A 141 -1.96 2.65 -13.15
N SER A 142 -1.37 1.90 -12.22
CA SER A 142 -0.73 0.60 -12.46
C SER A 142 -1.58 -0.58 -12.01
N VAL A 143 -2.69 -0.35 -11.31
CA VAL A 143 -3.54 -1.41 -10.71
C VAL A 143 -4.98 -1.34 -11.22
N ARG A 144 -5.74 -2.39 -10.95
CA ARG A 144 -7.20 -2.43 -11.20
C ARG A 144 -8.01 -2.17 -9.93
N THR A 145 -7.34 -2.07 -8.81
CA THR A 145 -7.93 -1.74 -7.50
C THR A 145 -8.56 -0.34 -7.56
N GLU A 146 -9.81 -0.22 -7.16
CA GLU A 146 -10.47 1.09 -7.01
C GLU A 146 -9.86 1.84 -5.83
N LEU A 147 -9.45 3.08 -6.05
CA LEU A 147 -8.92 3.96 -5.01
C LEU A 147 -9.91 5.08 -4.74
N THR A 148 -10.36 5.20 -3.51
CA THR A 148 -11.26 6.29 -3.06
C THR A 148 -10.65 7.06 -1.90
N VAL A 149 -10.99 8.36 -1.80
CA VAL A 149 -10.58 9.26 -0.71
C VAL A 149 -11.84 9.75 0.00
N VAL A 150 -11.91 9.66 1.33
CA VAL A 150 -13.06 10.07 2.18
C VAL A 150 -12.64 11.04 3.28
#